data_2fb298d2ce34aa08136130ba7ae97ab9
#
_entry.id   2fb298d2ce34aa08136130ba7ae97ab9
#
_cell.length_a   1.000
_cell.length_b   1.000
_cell.length_c   1.000
_cell.angle_alpha   90.00
_cell.angle_beta   90.00
_cell.angle_gamma   90.00
#
_symmetry.space_group_name_H-M   'P 1'
#
loop_
_entity.id
_entity.type
_entity.pdbx_description
1 polymer ?
#
loop_
_entity_poly.entity_id
_entity_poly.type
_entity_poly.pdbx_seq_one_letter_code
_entity_poly.pdbx_strand_id
1 'polypeptide(L)'
;MKITWLGHSAVKLEADKTILIDPFFAGPSQNLKANQRQGIDFVAVTHGHGDHIGDAFEICKENNATFIGGAELADEAEKFGLKALGMNIGGKIAVGGV
;
A
#
# COMPACT_ATOMS: atom_id res chain seq x y z
N MET A 1 7.43 5.20 15.96
CA MET A 1 6.60 5.06 14.75
C MET A 1 5.89 6.36 14.44
N LYS A 2 5.84 6.73 13.19
CA LYS A 2 5.10 7.90 12.75
C LYS A 2 3.90 7.44 11.92
N ILE A 3 2.72 7.99 12.20
CA ILE A 3 1.49 7.69 11.48
C ILE A 3 1.02 8.97 10.80
N THR A 4 0.83 8.92 9.49
CA THR A 4 0.35 10.08 8.73
C THR A 4 -0.93 9.68 8.00
N TRP A 5 -2.01 10.44 8.21
CA TRP A 5 -3.24 10.28 7.45
C TRP A 5 -3.13 11.11 6.18
N LEU A 6 -3.31 10.46 5.03
CA LEU A 6 -3.13 11.08 3.72
C LEU A 6 -4.46 11.40 3.03
N GLY A 7 -5.55 11.34 3.76
CA GLY A 7 -6.89 11.60 3.22
C GLY A 7 -7.64 10.30 2.92
N HIS A 8 -8.96 10.37 2.91
CA HIS A 8 -9.84 9.21 2.75
C HIS A 8 -9.40 8.09 3.70
N SER A 9 -9.07 6.90 3.19
CA SER A 9 -8.57 5.80 4.02
C SER A 9 -7.07 5.60 3.90
N ALA A 10 -6.36 6.48 3.24
CA ALA A 10 -4.93 6.34 3.00
C ALA A 10 -4.13 6.73 4.25
N VAL A 11 -3.29 5.80 4.70
CA VAL A 11 -2.45 5.97 5.90
C VAL A 11 -1.03 5.54 5.58
N LYS A 12 -0.07 6.30 6.04
CA LYS A 12 1.35 5.97 5.92
C LYS A 12 1.91 5.70 7.31
N LEU A 13 2.52 4.54 7.47
CA LEU A 13 3.18 4.13 8.71
C LEU A 13 4.68 4.13 8.48
N GLU A 14 5.41 4.88 9.29
CA GLU A 14 6.88 4.94 9.20
C GLU A 14 7.48 4.41 10.50
N ALA A 15 8.19 3.31 10.39
CA ALA A 15 8.94 2.66 11.46
C ALA A 15 10.28 2.23 10.88
N ASP A 16 10.77 1.02 11.16
CA ASP A 16 11.97 0.50 10.49
C ASP A 16 11.75 0.37 8.99
N LYS A 17 10.51 0.08 8.61
CA LYS A 17 10.05 0.07 7.22
C LYS A 17 8.88 1.00 7.08
N THR A 18 8.64 1.47 5.86
CA THR A 18 7.51 2.35 5.55
C THR A 18 6.44 1.58 4.82
N ILE A 19 5.22 1.65 5.35
CA ILE A 19 4.04 0.98 4.78
C ILE A 19 3.01 2.04 4.41
N LEU A 20 2.52 1.95 3.19
CA LEU A 20 1.42 2.79 2.71
C LEU A 20 0.18 1.92 2.61
N ILE A 21 -0.91 2.33 3.24
CA ILE A 21 -2.16 1.57 3.30
C ILE A 21 -3.25 2.29 2.52
N ASP A 22 -3.95 1.55 1.67
CA ASP A 22 -5.10 2.03 0.88
C ASP A 22 -4.81 3.37 0.17
N PRO A 23 -3.84 3.41 -0.75
CA PRO A 23 -3.32 4.65 -1.31
C PRO A 23 -4.24 5.25 -2.38
N PHE A 24 -5.48 5.51 -2.04
CA PHE A 24 -6.41 6.27 -2.86
C PHE A 24 -6.40 7.72 -2.38
N PHE A 25 -5.92 8.61 -3.22
CA PHE A 25 -5.79 10.02 -2.89
C PHE A 25 -6.93 10.80 -3.55
N ALA A 26 -7.95 11.12 -2.76
CA ALA A 26 -9.14 11.84 -3.24
C ALA A 26 -9.27 13.20 -2.52
N GLY A 27 -10.03 14.12 -3.14
CA GLY A 27 -10.24 15.45 -2.57
C GLY A 27 -8.93 16.19 -2.37
N PRO A 28 -8.72 16.82 -1.21
CA PRO A 28 -7.48 17.54 -0.97
C PRO A 28 -6.22 16.70 -1.08
N SER A 29 -6.34 15.38 -0.87
CA SER A 29 -5.19 14.47 -0.94
C SER A 29 -4.76 14.13 -2.36
N GLN A 30 -5.55 14.47 -3.37
CA GLN A 30 -5.16 14.24 -4.77
C GLN A 30 -3.86 14.94 -5.14
N ASN A 31 -3.57 16.03 -4.45
CA ASN A 31 -2.39 16.85 -4.74
C ASN A 31 -1.25 16.56 -3.78
N LEU A 32 -1.24 15.39 -3.16
CA LEU A 32 -0.13 14.99 -2.31
C LEU A 32 1.17 15.08 -3.08
N LYS A 33 2.16 15.66 -2.41
CA LYS A 33 3.48 15.83 -3.00
C LYS A 33 4.09 14.48 -3.33
N ALA A 34 4.90 14.46 -4.38
CA ALA A 34 5.56 13.24 -4.83
C ALA A 34 6.34 12.54 -3.70
N ASN A 35 6.89 13.29 -2.74
CA ASN A 35 7.65 12.72 -1.64
C ASN A 35 6.81 11.81 -0.71
N GLN A 36 5.48 11.94 -0.71
CA GLN A 36 4.64 11.03 0.07
C GLN A 36 4.52 9.65 -0.58
N ARG A 37 4.89 9.54 -1.86
CA ARG A 37 4.85 8.29 -2.62
C ARG A 37 6.23 7.65 -2.74
N GLN A 38 7.26 8.22 -2.13
CA GLN A 38 8.64 7.74 -2.24
C GLN A 38 9.10 7.11 -0.94
N GLY A 39 10.10 6.23 -1.04
CA GLY A 39 10.65 5.54 0.12
C GLY A 39 9.71 4.52 0.72
N ILE A 40 8.80 3.98 -0.07
CA ILE A 40 7.80 3.02 0.38
C ILE A 40 8.38 1.61 0.24
N ASP A 41 8.33 0.84 1.32
CA ASP A 41 8.80 -0.56 1.33
C ASP A 41 7.66 -1.54 1.05
N PHE A 42 6.47 -1.25 1.56
CA PHE A 42 5.29 -2.10 1.40
C PHE A 42 4.08 -1.24 1.11
N VAL A 43 3.21 -1.75 0.24
CA VAL A 43 1.89 -1.16 0.02
C VAL A 43 0.85 -2.21 0.39
N ALA A 44 0.00 -1.91 1.36
CA ALA A 44 -1.06 -2.81 1.82
C ALA A 44 -2.42 -2.27 1.42
N VAL A 45 -3.29 -3.14 0.93
CA VAL A 45 -4.65 -2.76 0.52
C VAL A 45 -5.65 -3.63 1.25
N THR A 46 -6.63 -2.99 1.89
CA THR A 46 -7.63 -3.71 2.69
C THR A 46 -8.60 -4.50 1.82
N HIS A 47 -9.00 -3.94 0.67
CA HIS A 47 -9.89 -4.60 -0.28
C HIS A 47 -9.80 -3.94 -1.65
N GLY A 48 -10.40 -4.57 -2.67
CA GLY A 48 -10.20 -4.20 -4.06
C GLY A 48 -11.08 -3.07 -4.60
N HIS A 49 -11.82 -2.36 -3.76
CA HIS A 49 -12.58 -1.19 -4.23
C HIS A 49 -11.63 -0.09 -4.69
N GLY A 50 -12.00 0.61 -5.78
CA GLY A 50 -11.14 1.61 -6.38
C GLY A 50 -10.75 2.74 -5.44
N ASP A 51 -11.62 3.09 -4.49
CA ASP A 51 -11.38 4.14 -3.50
C ASP A 51 -10.48 3.68 -2.34
N HIS A 52 -9.95 2.48 -2.42
CA HIS A 52 -8.94 1.95 -1.48
C HIS A 52 -7.68 1.52 -2.21
N ILE A 53 -7.82 0.74 -3.29
CA ILE A 53 -6.64 0.28 -4.04
C ILE A 53 -5.91 1.45 -4.72
N GLY A 54 -6.67 2.43 -5.26
CA GLY A 54 -6.08 3.63 -5.84
C GLY A 54 -4.90 3.32 -6.76
N ASP A 55 -3.76 3.94 -6.47
CA ASP A 55 -2.53 3.81 -7.24
C ASP A 55 -1.57 2.77 -6.66
N ALA A 56 -2.09 1.79 -5.90
CA ALA A 56 -1.25 0.84 -5.16
C ALA A 56 -0.20 0.15 -6.03
N PHE A 57 -0.62 -0.40 -7.18
CA PHE A 57 0.31 -1.14 -8.05
C PHE A 57 1.38 -0.22 -8.64
N GLU A 58 1.00 0.97 -9.04
CA GLU A 58 1.92 1.95 -9.61
C GLU A 58 2.94 2.41 -8.58
N ILE A 59 2.50 2.66 -7.35
CA ILE A 59 3.40 3.05 -6.26
C ILE A 59 4.36 1.91 -5.92
N CYS A 60 3.90 0.66 -5.91
CA CYS A 60 4.77 -0.48 -5.73
C CYS A 60 5.85 -0.52 -6.81
N LYS A 61 5.48 -0.29 -8.06
CA LYS A 61 6.42 -0.32 -9.17
C LYS A 61 7.45 0.79 -9.06
N GLU A 62 7.00 2.00 -8.72
CA GLU A 62 7.87 3.17 -8.56
C GLU A 62 8.92 2.96 -7.46
N ASN A 63 8.56 2.25 -6.40
CA ASN A 63 9.40 2.09 -5.21
C ASN A 63 10.07 0.72 -5.11
N ASN A 64 9.81 -0.19 -6.04
CA ASN A 64 10.20 -1.59 -5.92
C ASN A 64 9.68 -2.19 -4.59
N ALA A 65 8.48 -1.77 -4.20
CA ALA A 65 7.84 -2.18 -2.95
C ALA A 65 7.12 -3.52 -3.13
N THR A 66 6.87 -4.20 -2.00
CA THR A 66 6.09 -5.43 -1.99
C THR A 66 4.63 -5.10 -1.71
N PHE A 67 3.73 -5.64 -2.51
CA PHE A 67 2.30 -5.50 -2.32
C PHE A 67 1.79 -6.50 -1.28
N ILE A 68 0.89 -6.06 -0.41
CA ILE A 68 0.25 -6.92 0.59
C ILE A 68 -1.26 -6.75 0.44
N GLY A 69 -1.97 -7.86 0.29
CA GLY A 69 -3.42 -7.80 0.16
C GLY A 69 -4.04 -9.19 0.24
N GLY A 70 -5.35 -9.26 0.04
CA GLY A 70 -6.04 -10.55 -0.07
C GLY A 70 -5.47 -11.37 -1.20
N ALA A 71 -5.68 -12.70 -1.17
CA ALA A 71 -5.07 -13.61 -2.12
C ALA A 71 -5.34 -13.23 -3.57
N GLU A 72 -6.56 -12.81 -3.89
CA GLU A 72 -6.93 -12.43 -5.26
C GLU A 72 -6.20 -11.17 -5.72
N LEU A 73 -6.08 -10.18 -4.85
CA LEU A 73 -5.34 -8.95 -5.17
C LEU A 73 -3.86 -9.21 -5.30
N ALA A 74 -3.31 -10.09 -4.46
CA ALA A 74 -1.91 -10.49 -4.55
C ALA A 74 -1.61 -11.17 -5.90
N ASP A 75 -2.53 -12.02 -6.38
CA ASP A 75 -2.41 -12.64 -7.70
C ASP A 75 -2.41 -11.58 -8.81
N GLU A 76 -3.28 -10.60 -8.73
CA GLU A 76 -3.29 -9.49 -9.70
C GLU A 76 -2.00 -8.69 -9.67
N ALA A 77 -1.47 -8.42 -8.48
CA ALA A 77 -0.20 -7.73 -8.33
C ALA A 77 0.94 -8.50 -8.97
N GLU A 78 0.98 -9.82 -8.80
CA GLU A 78 1.99 -10.67 -9.43
C GLU A 78 1.88 -10.64 -10.95
N LYS A 79 0.67 -10.66 -11.50
CA LYS A 79 0.45 -10.51 -12.95
C LYS A 79 0.96 -9.18 -13.48
N PHE A 80 0.94 -8.15 -12.62
CA PHE A 80 1.48 -6.83 -12.95
C PHE A 80 3.01 -6.77 -12.83
N GLY A 81 3.64 -7.84 -12.39
CA GLY A 81 5.09 -7.94 -12.25
C GLY A 81 5.62 -7.54 -10.88
N LEU A 82 4.78 -7.48 -9.87
CA LEU A 82 5.15 -7.05 -8.52
C LEU A 82 5.46 -8.23 -7.61
N LYS A 83 6.28 -8.00 -6.60
CA LYS A 83 6.39 -8.90 -5.45
C LYS A 83 5.12 -8.74 -4.63
N ALA A 84 4.49 -9.83 -4.23
CA ALA A 84 3.23 -9.77 -3.51
C ALA A 84 3.16 -10.83 -2.42
N LEU A 85 2.50 -10.46 -1.32
CA LEU A 85 2.20 -11.36 -0.21
C LEU A 85 0.69 -11.37 -0.03
N GLY A 86 0.07 -12.52 -0.20
CA GLY A 86 -1.37 -12.69 -0.01
C GLY A 86 -1.68 -13.10 1.41
N MET A 87 -2.84 -12.67 1.93
CA MET A 87 -3.32 -13.08 3.23
C MET A 87 -4.83 -13.18 3.20
N ASN A 88 -5.38 -14.04 4.06
CA ASN A 88 -6.82 -14.19 4.21
C ASN A 88 -7.34 -13.24 5.29
N ILE A 89 -8.64 -12.96 5.25
CA ILE A 89 -9.30 -12.19 6.30
C ILE A 89 -9.01 -12.87 7.64
N GLY A 90 -8.55 -12.09 8.61
CA GLY A 90 -8.16 -12.61 9.92
C GLY A 90 -6.74 -13.14 9.99
N GLY A 91 -6.05 -13.23 8.85
CA GLY A 91 -4.65 -13.65 8.81
C GLY A 91 -3.70 -12.57 9.32
N LYS A 92 -2.46 -12.97 9.54
CA LYS A 92 -1.38 -12.08 9.99
C LYS A 92 -0.12 -12.37 9.21
N ILE A 93 0.61 -11.32 8.89
CA ILE A 93 1.94 -11.42 8.26
C ILE A 93 2.88 -10.51 9.03
N ALA A 94 4.08 -11.00 9.33
CA ALA A 94 5.15 -10.17 9.88
C ALA A 94 6.08 -9.75 8.75
N VAL A 95 6.25 -8.45 8.56
CA VAL A 95 7.11 -7.91 7.51
C VAL A 95 8.01 -6.82 8.09
N GLY A 96 9.32 -6.97 7.90
CA GLY A 96 10.28 -5.94 8.26
C GLY A 96 10.20 -5.44 9.70
N GLY A 97 9.74 -6.24 10.64
CA GLY A 97 9.61 -5.83 12.04
C GLY A 97 8.36 -5.01 12.36
N VAL A 98 7.43 -4.93 11.43
CA VAL A 98 6.20 -4.14 11.57
C VAL A 98 5.00 -5.03 11.82
#